data_037344f11f43d74fc1d2033c0ba61714
#
_entry.id   037344f11f43d74fc1d2033c0ba61714
#
_cell.length_a   1.000
_cell.length_b   1.000
_cell.length_c   1.000
_cell.angle_alpha   90.00
_cell.angle_beta   90.00
_cell.angle_gamma   90.00
#
_symmetry.space_group_name_H-M   'P 1'
#
loop_
_entity.id
_entity.type
_entity.pdbx_description
1 polymer ?
#
loop_
_entity_poly.entity_id
_entity_poly.type
_entity_poly.pdbx_seq_one_letter_code
_entity_poly.pdbx_strand_id
1 'polypeptide(L)'
;MRKTLLVGGDSFSDQRCNSYDATDIVTWPILLAEKLDMDLVCLAQSGAGNEQIYSSIQDYVCKNNPENIGMVIAAWSKSERMDYELVMHHSSRNLPRSWHRSWHNTRVSPRGELYHFIRKSIRNFYNLQMLCETHDLPYKQFQMISLFMDYISEYHSDAYKETRLECIEYINESPQFFHIDKSNFIGWPIYNEAGGFVVGDHTVHQQWQEFHKLANGNPDSSFFKSAKDVPQDYVIGPHDGHPNKTGHRLIMEFIHENL
;
A
#
# COMPACT_ATOMS: atom_id res chain seq x y z
N MET A 1 3.48 29.05 5.71
CA MET A 1 2.54 28.12 5.05
C MET A 1 2.93 26.74 5.51
N ARG A 2 1.97 25.92 5.95
CA ARG A 2 2.28 24.51 6.29
C ARG A 2 2.73 23.78 5.04
N LYS A 3 3.64 22.85 5.19
CA LYS A 3 4.04 21.95 4.10
C LYS A 3 3.01 20.84 3.92
N THR A 4 2.98 20.27 2.74
CA THR A 4 2.03 19.19 2.39
C THR A 4 2.58 17.82 2.78
N LEU A 5 1.77 17.01 3.47
CA LEU A 5 1.92 15.57 3.52
C LEU A 5 1.17 14.97 2.32
N LEU A 6 1.91 14.41 1.37
CA LEU A 6 1.36 13.77 0.17
C LEU A 6 1.31 12.25 0.37
N VAL A 7 0.12 11.67 0.32
CA VAL A 7 -0.09 10.24 0.56
C VAL A 7 -0.74 9.56 -0.63
N GLY A 8 -0.12 8.50 -1.14
CA GLY A 8 -0.72 7.54 -2.07
C GLY A 8 -1.01 6.21 -1.37
N GLY A 9 -2.09 5.54 -1.75
CA GLY A 9 -2.47 4.28 -1.14
C GLY A 9 -3.78 3.71 -1.69
N ASP A 10 -4.25 2.65 -1.07
CA ASP A 10 -5.51 1.99 -1.39
C ASP A 10 -6.61 2.27 -0.36
N SER A 11 -7.60 1.36 -0.25
CA SER A 11 -8.72 1.49 0.69
C SER A 11 -8.31 1.64 2.17
N PHE A 12 -7.14 1.14 2.55
CA PHE A 12 -6.60 1.28 3.90
C PHE A 12 -6.11 2.71 4.22
N SER A 13 -6.02 3.55 3.21
CA SER A 13 -5.58 4.95 3.31
C SER A 13 -6.65 5.94 2.85
N ASP A 14 -7.71 5.47 2.17
CA ASP A 14 -8.76 6.30 1.57
C ASP A 14 -9.88 6.57 2.56
N GLN A 15 -9.99 7.82 3.04
CA GLN A 15 -11.08 8.24 3.94
C GLN A 15 -12.48 8.06 3.33
N ARG A 16 -12.58 7.98 2.01
CA ARG A 16 -13.85 7.80 1.27
C ARG A 16 -14.18 6.32 1.04
N CYS A 17 -13.43 5.40 1.66
CA CYS A 17 -13.74 3.98 1.58
C CYS A 17 -15.11 3.71 2.22
N ASN A 18 -15.97 2.96 1.52
CA ASN A 18 -17.33 2.64 2.01
C ASN A 18 -17.32 1.93 3.37
N SER A 19 -16.25 1.22 3.71
CA SER A 19 -16.08 0.61 5.02
C SER A 19 -16.07 1.63 6.17
N TYR A 20 -15.82 2.91 5.87
CA TYR A 20 -15.74 4.00 6.86
C TYR A 20 -16.97 4.92 6.85
N ASP A 21 -17.85 4.81 5.86
CA ASP A 21 -18.98 5.75 5.64
C ASP A 21 -19.97 5.86 6.83
N ALA A 22 -20.17 4.77 7.56
CA ALA A 22 -21.10 4.71 8.69
C ALA A 22 -20.42 4.84 10.05
N THR A 23 -19.16 5.26 10.09
CA THR A 23 -18.31 5.24 11.29
C THR A 23 -17.67 6.61 11.53
N ASP A 24 -17.23 6.84 12.76
CA ASP A 24 -16.40 8.00 13.13
C ASP A 24 -14.90 7.71 12.96
N ILE A 25 -14.56 6.80 12.07
CA ILE A 25 -13.17 6.40 11.80
C ILE A 25 -12.47 7.52 11.03
N VAL A 26 -11.34 7.95 11.58
CA VAL A 26 -10.40 8.86 10.94
C VAL A 26 -9.21 8.02 10.48
N THR A 27 -8.88 8.08 9.20
CA THR A 27 -7.81 7.25 8.63
C THR A 27 -6.42 7.75 9.03
N TRP A 28 -5.44 6.86 9.04
CA TRP A 28 -4.07 7.14 9.45
C TRP A 28 -3.42 8.34 8.72
N PRO A 29 -3.70 8.63 7.40
CA PRO A 29 -3.11 9.81 6.76
C PRO A 29 -3.55 11.12 7.40
N ILE A 30 -4.80 11.23 7.82
CA ILE A 30 -5.32 12.42 8.51
C ILE A 30 -4.65 12.56 9.86
N LEU A 31 -4.62 11.49 10.65
CA LEU A 31 -3.98 11.47 11.97
C LEU A 31 -2.49 11.82 11.89
N LEU A 32 -1.80 11.33 10.87
CA LEU A 32 -0.37 11.61 10.67
C LEU A 32 -0.14 13.07 10.25
N ALA A 33 -0.97 13.62 9.36
CA ALA A 33 -0.87 15.01 8.96
C ALA A 33 -1.06 15.96 10.15
N GLU A 34 -2.02 15.68 11.02
CA GLU A 34 -2.23 16.41 12.27
C GLU A 34 -1.01 16.31 13.19
N LYS A 35 -0.45 15.10 13.33
CA LYS A 35 0.73 14.84 14.17
C LYS A 35 1.97 15.57 13.69
N LEU A 36 2.14 15.72 12.36
CA LEU A 36 3.27 16.41 11.74
C LEU A 36 3.06 17.91 11.53
N ASP A 37 1.90 18.45 11.88
CA ASP A 37 1.50 19.83 11.58
C ASP A 37 1.60 20.17 10.08
N MET A 38 1.15 19.26 9.22
CA MET A 38 1.15 19.38 7.76
C MET A 38 -0.27 19.43 7.19
N ASP A 39 -0.42 20.04 6.01
CA ASP A 39 -1.65 19.96 5.23
C ASP A 39 -1.69 18.64 4.48
N LEU A 40 -2.79 17.89 4.58
CA LEU A 40 -2.91 16.59 3.91
C LEU A 40 -3.37 16.72 2.46
N VAL A 41 -2.67 16.07 1.55
CA VAL A 41 -3.15 15.69 0.23
C VAL A 41 -3.13 14.17 0.14
N CYS A 42 -4.31 13.57 0.27
CA CYS A 42 -4.49 12.13 0.18
C CYS A 42 -4.99 11.76 -1.22
N LEU A 43 -4.17 11.05 -1.98
CA LEU A 43 -4.45 10.55 -3.33
C LEU A 43 -4.91 9.08 -3.30
N ALA A 44 -5.04 8.50 -2.11
CA ALA A 44 -5.46 7.12 -1.94
C ALA A 44 -6.86 6.90 -2.52
N GLN A 45 -7.06 5.72 -3.10
CA GLN A 45 -8.33 5.31 -3.67
C GLN A 45 -8.59 3.83 -3.36
N SER A 46 -9.79 3.53 -2.94
CA SER A 46 -10.22 2.14 -2.68
C SER A 46 -10.01 1.26 -3.91
N GLY A 47 -9.33 0.14 -3.72
CA GLY A 47 -9.00 -0.80 -4.79
C GLY A 47 -7.74 -0.45 -5.59
N ALA A 48 -7.09 0.68 -5.36
CA ALA A 48 -5.89 1.07 -6.09
C ALA A 48 -4.81 0.00 -6.04
N GLY A 49 -4.17 -0.23 -7.15
CA GLY A 49 -2.94 -0.99 -7.29
C GLY A 49 -1.71 -0.09 -7.35
N ASN A 50 -0.55 -0.70 -7.48
CA ASN A 50 0.73 0.00 -7.36
C ASN A 50 1.00 0.98 -8.51
N GLU A 51 0.44 0.74 -9.70
CA GLU A 51 0.54 1.68 -10.82
C GLU A 51 -0.21 2.98 -10.53
N GLN A 52 -1.45 2.87 -10.06
CA GLN A 52 -2.26 4.04 -9.72
C GLN A 52 -1.63 4.83 -8.57
N ILE A 53 -1.14 4.13 -7.53
CA ILE A 53 -0.50 4.78 -6.38
C ILE A 53 0.69 5.62 -6.85
N TYR A 54 1.61 5.03 -7.62
CA TYR A 54 2.78 5.74 -8.17
C TYR A 54 2.37 6.89 -9.08
N SER A 55 1.54 6.63 -10.09
CA SER A 55 1.18 7.61 -11.10
C SER A 55 0.45 8.82 -10.51
N SER A 56 -0.40 8.59 -9.50
CA SER A 56 -1.10 9.69 -8.83
C SER A 56 -0.13 10.60 -8.07
N ILE A 57 0.85 10.04 -7.39
CA ILE A 57 1.90 10.81 -6.71
C ILE A 57 2.73 11.57 -7.74
N GLN A 58 3.20 10.90 -8.79
CA GLN A 58 3.98 11.51 -9.86
C GLN A 58 3.23 12.68 -10.51
N ASP A 59 1.96 12.48 -10.86
CA ASP A 59 1.11 13.51 -11.43
C ASP A 59 0.99 14.73 -10.50
N TYR A 60 0.85 14.51 -9.20
CA TYR A 60 0.78 15.60 -8.24
C TYR A 60 2.09 16.37 -8.14
N VAL A 61 3.22 15.67 -8.01
CA VAL A 61 4.56 16.29 -7.96
C VAL A 61 4.85 17.10 -9.22
N CYS A 62 4.52 16.57 -10.40
CA CYS A 62 4.74 17.27 -11.67
C CYS A 62 3.83 18.48 -11.88
N LYS A 63 2.67 18.53 -11.24
CA LYS A 63 1.71 19.66 -11.40
C LYS A 63 1.88 20.76 -10.36
N ASN A 64 2.55 20.49 -9.25
CA ASN A 64 2.67 21.41 -8.13
C ASN A 64 4.14 21.79 -7.88
N ASN A 65 4.35 22.85 -7.07
CA ASN A 65 5.71 23.19 -6.67
C ASN A 65 6.22 22.17 -5.63
N PRO A 66 7.28 21.39 -5.92
CA PRO A 66 7.83 20.41 -4.99
C PRO A 66 8.25 21.00 -3.64
N GLU A 67 8.69 22.27 -3.61
CA GLU A 67 9.09 22.93 -2.35
C GLU A 67 7.97 23.01 -1.31
N ASN A 68 6.70 22.95 -1.74
CA ASN A 68 5.56 22.94 -0.83
C ASN A 68 5.28 21.56 -0.24
N ILE A 69 5.91 20.51 -0.76
CA ILE A 69 5.75 19.13 -0.27
C ILE A 69 6.75 18.93 0.86
N GLY A 70 6.25 18.56 2.03
CA GLY A 70 7.09 18.30 3.21
C GLY A 70 7.47 16.84 3.35
N MET A 71 6.60 15.93 2.89
CA MET A 71 6.80 14.50 2.96
C MET A 71 5.91 13.79 1.93
N VAL A 72 6.46 12.76 1.29
CA VAL A 72 5.71 11.84 0.43
C VAL A 72 5.64 10.48 1.12
N ILE A 73 4.45 9.88 1.19
CA ILE A 73 4.28 8.52 1.70
C ILE A 73 3.51 7.69 0.69
N ALA A 74 4.07 6.54 0.31
CA ALA A 74 3.40 5.54 -0.50
C ALA A 74 3.10 4.29 0.32
N ALA A 75 1.81 3.99 0.47
CA ALA A 75 1.29 2.78 1.09
C ALA A 75 0.91 1.79 -0.03
N TRP A 76 1.82 0.86 -0.33
CA TRP A 76 1.71 -0.04 -1.47
C TRP A 76 0.67 -1.14 -1.28
N SER A 77 0.13 -1.59 -2.38
CA SER A 77 -0.92 -2.60 -2.47
C SER A 77 -0.41 -3.92 -3.05
N LYS A 78 -1.33 -4.86 -3.31
CA LYS A 78 -1.03 -6.17 -3.91
C LYS A 78 -0.50 -6.03 -5.33
N SER A 79 0.42 -6.91 -5.69
CA SER A 79 1.04 -6.90 -7.03
C SER A 79 0.06 -7.23 -8.16
N GLU A 80 -0.93 -8.10 -7.91
CA GLU A 80 -1.89 -8.53 -8.94
C GLU A 80 -2.95 -7.50 -9.30
N ARG A 81 -3.06 -6.41 -8.54
CA ARG A 81 -3.99 -5.34 -8.89
C ARG A 81 -3.53 -4.67 -10.17
N MET A 82 -4.41 -4.72 -11.16
CA MET A 82 -4.19 -4.03 -12.44
C MET A 82 -4.98 -2.74 -12.46
N ASP A 83 -4.24 -1.67 -12.63
CA ASP A 83 -4.78 -0.35 -12.83
C ASP A 83 -4.62 0.06 -14.29
N TYR A 84 -5.60 0.75 -14.80
CA TYR A 84 -5.50 1.46 -16.06
C TYR A 84 -6.33 2.74 -16.02
N GLU A 85 -5.84 3.75 -16.71
CA GLU A 85 -6.52 5.03 -16.80
C GLU A 85 -7.45 5.03 -18.02
N LEU A 86 -8.72 5.33 -17.80
CA LEU A 86 -9.65 5.63 -18.90
C LEU A 86 -9.69 7.15 -19.09
N VAL A 87 -9.36 7.57 -20.29
CA VAL A 87 -9.50 8.95 -20.71
C VAL A 87 -10.74 9.05 -21.60
N MET A 88 -11.81 9.60 -21.05
CA MET A 88 -13.03 9.86 -21.80
C MET A 88 -13.07 11.30 -22.29
N HIS A 89 -13.28 11.48 -23.58
CA HIS A 89 -13.48 12.78 -24.17
C HIS A 89 -14.97 13.05 -24.31
N HIS A 90 -15.50 13.91 -23.44
CA HIS A 90 -16.87 14.42 -23.63
C HIS A 90 -16.84 15.60 -24.60
N SER A 91 -17.30 15.37 -25.83
CA SER A 91 -17.64 16.44 -26.77
C SER A 91 -19.14 16.64 -26.78
N SER A 92 -19.66 17.49 -25.91
CA SER A 92 -20.97 18.06 -26.13
C SER A 92 -20.81 19.38 -26.90
N ARG A 93 -21.71 19.66 -27.88
CA ARG A 93 -21.62 20.85 -28.75
C ARG A 93 -21.63 22.18 -27.97
N ASN A 94 -21.98 22.15 -26.67
CA ASN A 94 -22.21 23.33 -25.84
C ASN A 94 -21.33 23.42 -24.58
N LEU A 95 -20.41 22.48 -24.36
CA LEU A 95 -19.49 22.50 -23.22
C LEU A 95 -18.06 22.54 -23.70
N PRO A 96 -17.17 23.23 -22.98
CA PRO A 96 -15.75 23.18 -23.29
C PRO A 96 -15.27 21.74 -23.24
N ARG A 97 -14.33 21.40 -24.13
CA ARG A 97 -13.70 20.08 -24.16
C ARG A 97 -13.09 19.80 -22.79
N SER A 98 -13.62 18.83 -22.07
CA SER A 98 -13.05 18.37 -20.83
C SER A 98 -12.59 16.92 -20.95
N TRP A 99 -11.41 16.65 -20.48
CA TRP A 99 -10.87 15.32 -20.36
C TRP A 99 -11.21 14.81 -18.97
N HIS A 100 -11.99 13.73 -18.89
CA HIS A 100 -12.22 13.02 -17.63
C HIS A 100 -11.27 11.83 -17.58
N ARG A 101 -10.39 11.83 -16.59
CA ARG A 101 -9.57 10.68 -16.25
C ARG A 101 -10.22 9.94 -15.11
N SER A 102 -10.34 8.63 -15.24
CA SER A 102 -10.79 7.75 -14.17
C SER A 102 -9.92 6.51 -14.13
N TRP A 103 -9.50 6.14 -12.94
CA TRP A 103 -8.79 4.90 -12.71
C TRP A 103 -9.77 3.75 -12.58
N HIS A 104 -9.47 2.66 -13.25
CA HIS A 104 -10.19 1.40 -13.17
C HIS A 104 -9.27 0.32 -12.67
N ASN A 105 -9.72 -0.42 -11.67
CA ASN A 105 -8.95 -1.45 -11.01
C ASN A 105 -9.61 -2.80 -11.27
N THR A 106 -8.81 -3.79 -11.60
CA THR A 106 -9.24 -5.18 -11.70
C THR A 106 -8.37 -6.05 -10.80
N ARG A 107 -8.99 -7.04 -10.15
CA ARG A 107 -8.26 -7.94 -9.26
C ARG A 107 -7.54 -9.06 -9.99
N VAL A 108 -7.95 -9.37 -11.21
CA VAL A 108 -7.38 -10.49 -11.97
C VAL A 108 -7.13 -10.04 -13.38
N SER A 109 -5.90 -10.18 -13.83
CA SER A 109 -5.58 -10.07 -15.24
C SER A 109 -5.53 -11.45 -15.85
N PRO A 110 -6.27 -11.69 -16.94
CA PRO A 110 -6.05 -12.86 -17.76
C PRO A 110 -4.76 -12.75 -18.60
N ARG A 111 -4.01 -11.64 -18.48
CA ARG A 111 -2.83 -11.34 -19.27
C ARG A 111 -1.66 -11.02 -18.38
N GLY A 112 -0.74 -11.93 -18.27
CA GLY A 112 0.47 -11.80 -17.48
C GLY A 112 0.55 -12.84 -16.37
N GLU A 113 1.72 -13.12 -15.96
CA GLU A 113 2.04 -14.04 -14.89
C GLU A 113 2.45 -13.30 -13.61
N LEU A 114 2.46 -14.02 -12.52
CA LEU A 114 2.79 -13.51 -11.18
C LEU A 114 4.10 -12.72 -11.16
N TYR A 115 5.17 -13.24 -11.76
CA TYR A 115 6.47 -12.56 -11.82
C TYR A 115 6.42 -11.21 -12.54
N HIS A 116 5.58 -11.09 -13.57
CA HIS A 116 5.36 -9.82 -14.26
C HIS A 116 4.79 -8.77 -13.31
N PHE A 117 3.77 -9.13 -12.52
CA PHE A 117 3.11 -8.21 -11.58
C PHE A 117 4.02 -7.81 -10.43
N ILE A 118 4.77 -8.77 -9.88
CA ILE A 118 5.77 -8.50 -8.86
C ILE A 118 6.83 -7.52 -9.39
N ARG A 119 7.37 -7.79 -10.57
CA ARG A 119 8.40 -6.94 -11.19
C ARG A 119 7.88 -5.54 -11.51
N LYS A 120 6.61 -5.44 -11.94
CA LYS A 120 5.94 -4.15 -12.14
C LYS A 120 5.88 -3.36 -10.83
N SER A 121 5.50 -4.00 -9.74
CA SER A 121 5.44 -3.36 -8.41
C SER A 121 6.81 -2.87 -7.95
N ILE A 122 7.86 -3.70 -8.07
CA ILE A 122 9.24 -3.31 -7.72
C ILE A 122 9.70 -2.08 -8.52
N ARG A 123 9.34 -2.00 -9.81
CA ARG A 123 9.64 -0.83 -10.64
C ARG A 123 8.93 0.41 -10.13
N ASN A 124 7.68 0.30 -9.69
CA ASN A 124 6.95 1.44 -9.13
C ASN A 124 7.58 1.91 -7.82
N PHE A 125 8.05 1.00 -6.96
CA PHE A 125 8.75 1.34 -5.72
C PHE A 125 10.06 2.09 -6.00
N TYR A 126 10.85 1.59 -6.93
CA TYR A 126 12.07 2.25 -7.34
C TYR A 126 11.83 3.58 -8.07
N ASN A 127 10.82 3.66 -8.93
CA ASN A 127 10.47 4.88 -9.64
C ASN A 127 9.99 5.98 -8.68
N LEU A 128 9.27 5.63 -7.62
CA LEU A 128 8.90 6.58 -6.57
C LEU A 128 10.13 7.15 -5.88
N GLN A 129 11.07 6.30 -5.50
CA GLN A 129 12.36 6.72 -4.94
C GLN A 129 13.05 7.72 -5.87
N MET A 130 13.22 7.35 -7.15
CA MET A 130 13.88 8.22 -8.15
C MET A 130 13.14 9.55 -8.35
N LEU A 131 11.81 9.54 -8.32
CA LEU A 131 11.00 10.76 -8.38
C LEU A 131 11.30 11.66 -7.18
N CYS A 132 11.27 11.11 -5.98
CA CYS A 132 11.50 11.88 -4.75
C CYS A 132 12.93 12.40 -4.68
N GLU A 133 13.94 11.58 -4.99
CA GLU A 133 15.35 11.98 -5.01
C GLU A 133 15.62 13.06 -6.05
N THR A 134 15.00 12.98 -7.24
CA THR A 134 15.15 14.00 -8.31
C THR A 134 14.63 15.38 -7.90
N HIS A 135 13.64 15.42 -7.03
CA HIS A 135 13.00 16.65 -6.56
C HIS A 135 13.38 17.02 -5.12
N ASP A 136 14.38 16.37 -4.52
CA ASP A 136 14.81 16.56 -3.13
C ASP A 136 13.65 16.45 -2.12
N LEU A 137 12.72 15.53 -2.35
CA LEU A 137 11.56 15.31 -1.51
C LEU A 137 11.84 14.26 -0.43
N PRO A 138 11.61 14.58 0.86
CA PRO A 138 11.55 13.54 1.89
C PRO A 138 10.46 12.53 1.56
N TYR A 139 10.76 11.23 1.68
CA TYR A 139 9.79 10.20 1.39
C TYR A 139 9.94 8.98 2.29
N LYS A 140 8.85 8.28 2.47
CA LYS A 140 8.80 6.91 3.00
C LYS A 140 7.85 6.07 2.15
N GLN A 141 8.12 4.79 2.11
CA GLN A 141 7.25 3.82 1.44
C GLN A 141 7.16 2.54 2.27
N PHE A 142 6.07 1.85 2.16
CA PHE A 142 5.86 0.59 2.87
C PHE A 142 4.77 -0.24 2.19
N GLN A 143 4.77 -1.54 2.46
CA GLN A 143 3.75 -2.45 1.96
C GLN A 143 2.54 -2.41 2.90
N MET A 144 1.44 -1.76 2.49
CA MET A 144 0.22 -1.64 3.31
C MET A 144 -0.51 -2.96 3.44
N ILE A 145 -0.61 -3.72 2.37
CA ILE A 145 -1.18 -5.06 2.34
C ILE A 145 -0.20 -5.97 1.61
N SER A 146 -0.29 -7.29 1.81
CA SER A 146 0.66 -8.24 1.24
C SER A 146 0.96 -7.97 -0.25
N LEU A 147 2.23 -8.01 -0.62
CA LEU A 147 2.65 -7.91 -2.02
C LEU A 147 2.13 -9.08 -2.85
N PHE A 148 2.00 -10.24 -2.24
CA PHE A 148 1.59 -11.46 -2.91
C PHE A 148 0.08 -11.58 -3.04
N MET A 149 -0.36 -12.35 -4.03
CA MET A 149 -1.76 -12.75 -4.20
C MET A 149 -2.29 -13.45 -2.95
N ASP A 150 -3.59 -13.32 -2.68
CA ASP A 150 -4.21 -13.88 -1.49
C ASP A 150 -3.90 -15.38 -1.31
N TYR A 151 -4.02 -16.16 -2.38
CA TYR A 151 -3.78 -17.61 -2.33
C TYR A 151 -2.31 -17.99 -2.05
N ILE A 152 -1.35 -17.09 -2.33
CA ILE A 152 0.07 -17.29 -2.01
C ILE A 152 0.38 -16.76 -0.62
N SER A 153 -0.28 -15.69 -0.20
CA SER A 153 -0.12 -15.09 1.12
C SER A 153 -0.67 -16.00 2.22
N GLU A 154 -1.72 -16.75 1.93
CA GLU A 154 -2.48 -17.50 2.94
C GLU A 154 -1.89 -18.86 3.31
N TYR A 155 -0.75 -19.29 2.78
CA TYR A 155 -0.03 -20.54 3.13
C TYR A 155 -0.89 -21.83 3.24
N HIS A 156 -1.91 -21.95 2.40
CA HIS A 156 -2.88 -23.05 2.53
C HIS A 156 -2.36 -24.43 2.09
N SER A 157 -1.22 -24.47 1.38
CA SER A 157 -0.61 -25.71 0.95
C SER A 157 0.90 -25.55 0.72
N ASP A 158 1.61 -26.67 0.68
CA ASP A 158 3.04 -26.69 0.36
C ASP A 158 3.33 -26.07 -1.02
N ALA A 159 2.44 -26.27 -2.00
CA ALA A 159 2.58 -25.68 -3.34
C ALA A 159 2.58 -24.15 -3.30
N TYR A 160 1.73 -23.51 -2.48
CA TYR A 160 1.74 -22.06 -2.33
C TYR A 160 2.98 -21.55 -1.61
N LYS A 161 3.47 -22.32 -0.66
CA LYS A 161 4.71 -22.03 0.06
C LYS A 161 5.91 -22.07 -0.87
N GLU A 162 6.00 -23.08 -1.74
CA GLU A 162 7.03 -23.16 -2.78
C GLU A 162 6.93 -21.97 -3.75
N THR A 163 5.75 -21.67 -4.26
CA THR A 163 5.53 -20.53 -5.15
C THR A 163 5.94 -19.21 -4.49
N ARG A 164 5.68 -19.05 -3.20
CA ARG A 164 6.11 -17.86 -2.47
C ARG A 164 7.63 -17.76 -2.36
N LEU A 165 8.32 -18.86 -2.08
CA LEU A 165 9.78 -18.89 -2.03
C LEU A 165 10.38 -18.55 -3.40
N GLU A 166 9.85 -19.11 -4.49
CA GLU A 166 10.25 -18.77 -5.85
C GLU A 166 10.02 -17.27 -6.14
N CYS A 167 8.92 -16.69 -5.69
CA CYS A 167 8.68 -15.26 -5.82
C CYS A 167 9.69 -14.41 -5.03
N ILE A 168 10.06 -14.84 -3.83
CA ILE A 168 11.07 -14.17 -3.02
C ILE A 168 12.44 -14.24 -3.69
N GLU A 169 12.83 -15.40 -4.23
CA GLU A 169 14.06 -15.56 -5.01
C GLU A 169 14.06 -14.63 -6.22
N TYR A 170 12.96 -14.60 -6.97
CA TYR A 170 12.82 -13.72 -8.13
C TYR A 170 12.91 -12.22 -7.76
N ILE A 171 12.34 -11.81 -6.62
CA ILE A 171 12.47 -10.45 -6.10
C ILE A 171 13.95 -10.15 -5.81
N ASN A 172 14.62 -11.06 -5.09
CA ASN A 172 16.01 -10.90 -4.71
C ASN A 172 16.97 -10.85 -5.91
N GLU A 173 16.59 -11.40 -7.07
CA GLU A 173 17.33 -11.32 -8.31
C GLU A 173 16.99 -10.10 -9.17
N SER A 174 15.94 -9.36 -8.81
CA SER A 174 15.50 -8.21 -9.58
C SER A 174 16.46 -7.02 -9.43
N PRO A 175 17.01 -6.46 -10.53
CA PRO A 175 18.01 -5.39 -10.45
C PRO A 175 17.53 -4.18 -9.64
N GLN A 176 16.27 -3.76 -9.79
CA GLN A 176 15.71 -2.61 -9.09
C GLN A 176 15.65 -2.83 -7.58
N PHE A 177 15.44 -4.07 -7.11
CA PHE A 177 15.36 -4.39 -5.70
C PHE A 177 16.63 -4.01 -4.93
N PHE A 178 17.81 -4.21 -5.55
CA PHE A 178 19.09 -3.85 -4.94
C PHE A 178 19.31 -2.35 -4.80
N HIS A 179 18.59 -1.54 -5.57
CA HIS A 179 18.70 -0.08 -5.57
C HIS A 179 17.61 0.61 -4.75
N ILE A 180 16.65 -0.13 -4.19
CA ILE A 180 15.67 0.45 -3.29
C ILE A 180 16.36 0.80 -1.97
N ASP A 181 16.21 2.05 -1.55
CA ASP A 181 16.73 2.53 -0.27
C ASP A 181 15.96 1.89 0.90
N LYS A 182 16.65 1.01 1.61
CA LYS A 182 16.10 0.26 2.75
C LYS A 182 15.72 1.16 3.92
N SER A 183 16.40 2.29 4.08
CA SER A 183 16.11 3.24 5.15
C SER A 183 14.81 4.01 4.94
N ASN A 184 14.38 4.12 3.68
CA ASN A 184 13.14 4.77 3.28
C ASN A 184 12.00 3.77 3.01
N PHE A 185 12.25 2.46 3.17
CA PHE A 185 11.22 1.44 3.07
C PHE A 185 10.90 0.85 4.46
N ILE A 186 9.82 1.31 5.08
CA ILE A 186 9.38 0.85 6.40
C ILE A 186 8.96 -0.63 6.29
N GLY A 187 9.46 -1.47 7.21
CA GLY A 187 9.17 -2.91 7.21
C GLY A 187 9.96 -3.71 6.16
N TRP A 188 11.15 -3.23 5.78
CA TRP A 188 12.03 -3.97 4.87
C TRP A 188 12.26 -5.43 5.32
N PRO A 189 12.33 -6.39 4.39
CA PRO A 189 12.23 -6.28 2.92
C PRO A 189 10.79 -6.17 2.40
N ILE A 190 10.64 -5.74 1.14
CA ILE A 190 9.35 -5.43 0.50
C ILE A 190 8.35 -6.60 0.45
N TYR A 191 8.82 -7.81 0.56
CA TYR A 191 8.00 -9.03 0.64
C TYR A 191 7.69 -9.43 2.08
N ASN A 192 8.18 -8.67 3.06
CA ASN A 192 7.89 -8.94 4.45
C ASN A 192 6.42 -8.58 4.71
N GLU A 193 5.65 -9.56 5.12
CA GLU A 193 4.23 -9.36 5.46
C GLU A 193 4.03 -8.53 6.75
N ALA A 194 5.11 -8.07 7.35
CA ALA A 194 5.06 -6.98 8.31
C ALA A 194 4.55 -5.68 7.68
N GLY A 195 4.46 -5.63 6.37
CA GLY A 195 3.64 -4.66 5.66
C GLY A 195 2.17 -4.84 5.96
N GLY A 196 1.37 -4.05 5.35
CA GLY A 196 -0.04 -4.11 5.50
C GLY A 196 -0.51 -3.66 6.88
N PHE A 197 -1.58 -4.23 7.31
CA PHE A 197 -2.21 -3.88 8.58
C PHE A 197 -1.28 -4.05 9.79
N VAL A 198 -0.38 -5.02 9.70
CA VAL A 198 0.57 -5.35 10.77
C VAL A 198 1.57 -4.22 11.04
N VAL A 199 1.78 -3.34 10.08
CA VAL A 199 2.60 -2.12 10.25
C VAL A 199 2.06 -1.23 11.37
N GLY A 200 0.77 -1.33 11.68
CA GLY A 200 0.11 -0.45 12.64
C GLY A 200 0.32 -0.76 14.11
N ASP A 201 0.82 -1.93 14.51
CA ASP A 201 0.91 -2.28 15.93
C ASP A 201 2.10 -3.20 16.24
N HIS A 202 2.99 -2.75 17.11
CA HIS A 202 4.10 -3.55 17.62
C HIS A 202 3.62 -4.84 18.31
N THR A 203 2.51 -4.80 19.02
CA THR A 203 1.95 -5.97 19.69
C THR A 203 1.39 -6.96 18.70
N VAL A 204 0.63 -6.48 17.71
CA VAL A 204 0.15 -7.30 16.60
C VAL A 204 1.33 -7.76 15.75
N HIS A 205 2.31 -6.91 15.51
CA HIS A 205 3.53 -7.25 14.80
C HIS A 205 4.35 -8.31 15.54
N GLN A 206 4.49 -8.22 16.87
CA GLN A 206 5.17 -9.23 17.68
C GLN A 206 4.39 -10.55 17.65
N GLN A 207 3.09 -10.51 17.83
CA GLN A 207 2.22 -11.69 17.70
C GLN A 207 2.33 -12.27 16.30
N TRP A 208 2.34 -11.43 15.28
CA TRP A 208 2.47 -11.84 13.90
C TRP A 208 3.86 -12.43 13.60
N GLN A 209 4.95 -11.86 14.15
CA GLN A 209 6.28 -12.45 14.09
C GLN A 209 6.38 -13.78 14.85
N GLU A 210 5.71 -13.91 15.99
CA GLU A 210 5.60 -15.17 16.71
C GLU A 210 4.81 -16.19 15.90
N PHE A 211 3.73 -15.77 15.27
CA PHE A 211 2.96 -16.56 14.33
C PHE A 211 3.80 -16.99 13.14
N HIS A 212 4.57 -16.11 12.54
CA HIS A 212 5.48 -16.46 11.44
C HIS A 212 6.60 -17.40 11.86
N LYS A 213 7.16 -17.22 13.05
CA LYS A 213 8.12 -18.17 13.60
C LYS A 213 7.48 -19.54 13.81
N LEU A 214 6.26 -19.58 14.29
CA LEU A 214 5.49 -20.81 14.46
C LEU A 214 5.07 -21.40 13.10
N ALA A 215 4.65 -20.58 12.14
CA ALA A 215 4.29 -21.02 10.80
C ALA A 215 5.50 -21.55 10.02
N ASN A 216 6.65 -20.91 10.14
CA ASN A 216 7.91 -21.40 9.56
C ASN A 216 8.43 -22.64 10.27
N GLY A 217 8.02 -22.90 11.49
CA GLY A 217 8.31 -24.10 12.27
C GLY A 217 7.28 -25.21 12.15
N ASN A 218 6.07 -24.90 11.67
CA ASN A 218 4.97 -25.87 11.53
C ASN A 218 4.20 -25.61 10.22
N PRO A 219 4.46 -26.39 9.15
CA PRO A 219 3.80 -26.24 7.86
C PRO A 219 2.27 -26.44 7.89
N ASP A 220 1.73 -27.09 8.93
CA ASP A 220 0.30 -27.30 9.11
C ASP A 220 -0.40 -26.13 9.83
N SER A 221 0.33 -25.14 10.30
CA SER A 221 -0.28 -23.96 10.90
C SER A 221 -0.85 -23.06 9.82
N SER A 222 -2.07 -23.30 9.46
CA SER A 222 -2.91 -22.43 8.63
C SER A 222 -3.24 -21.15 9.41
N PHE A 223 -2.29 -20.24 9.55
CA PHE A 223 -2.54 -18.95 10.14
C PHE A 223 -3.32 -18.07 9.16
N PHE A 224 -4.37 -17.44 9.65
CA PHE A 224 -5.32 -16.62 8.91
C PHE A 224 -6.10 -17.38 7.83
N LYS A 225 -6.85 -18.40 8.24
CA LYS A 225 -7.84 -19.06 7.37
C LYS A 225 -8.94 -18.14 6.88
N SER A 226 -9.09 -16.97 7.50
CA SER A 226 -10.07 -15.96 7.12
C SER A 226 -9.79 -14.64 7.85
N ALA A 227 -10.47 -13.56 7.47
CA ALA A 227 -10.49 -12.32 8.23
C ALA A 227 -10.90 -12.49 9.71
N LYS A 228 -11.45 -13.65 10.07
CA LYS A 228 -11.78 -14.01 11.45
C LYS A 228 -10.56 -14.22 12.34
N ASP A 229 -9.41 -14.48 11.77
CA ASP A 229 -8.18 -14.76 12.50
C ASP A 229 -7.34 -13.49 12.70
N VAL A 230 -7.72 -12.36 12.08
CA VAL A 230 -7.16 -11.05 12.37
C VAL A 230 -7.65 -10.60 13.73
N PRO A 231 -6.78 -10.04 14.61
CA PRO A 231 -7.23 -9.49 15.88
C PRO A 231 -8.38 -8.51 15.68
N GLN A 232 -9.57 -8.90 16.13
CA GLN A 232 -10.82 -8.15 15.90
C GLN A 232 -10.80 -6.76 16.54
N ASP A 233 -9.90 -6.54 17.50
CA ASP A 233 -9.73 -5.27 18.17
C ASP A 233 -9.20 -4.15 17.26
N TYR A 234 -8.63 -4.52 16.09
CA TYR A 234 -7.96 -3.57 15.17
C TYR A 234 -8.63 -3.45 13.81
N VAL A 235 -9.64 -4.26 13.52
CA VAL A 235 -10.37 -4.25 12.26
C VAL A 235 -11.85 -3.95 12.47
N ILE A 236 -12.54 -3.57 11.40
CA ILE A 236 -13.96 -3.21 11.45
C ILE A 236 -14.82 -4.41 11.87
N GLY A 237 -14.47 -5.60 11.40
CA GLY A 237 -15.19 -6.81 11.78
C GLY A 237 -14.69 -8.08 11.09
N PRO A 238 -15.30 -9.21 11.40
CA PRO A 238 -14.83 -10.53 10.96
C PRO A 238 -14.93 -10.76 9.43
N HIS A 239 -15.65 -9.89 8.73
CA HIS A 239 -15.82 -9.94 7.28
C HIS A 239 -15.23 -8.72 6.57
N ASP A 240 -14.67 -7.80 7.34
CA ASP A 240 -14.05 -6.57 6.84
C ASP A 240 -12.73 -6.33 7.55
N GLY A 241 -11.62 -6.67 6.89
CA GLY A 241 -10.26 -6.52 7.41
C GLY A 241 -9.71 -5.09 7.34
N HIS A 242 -10.52 -4.10 6.99
CA HIS A 242 -10.07 -2.71 7.03
C HIS A 242 -9.83 -2.28 8.49
N PRO A 243 -8.83 -1.43 8.74
CA PRO A 243 -8.55 -0.94 10.09
C PRO A 243 -9.75 -0.19 10.69
N ASN A 244 -10.02 -0.47 11.95
CA ASN A 244 -10.93 0.37 12.74
C ASN A 244 -10.18 1.59 13.30
N LYS A 245 -10.83 2.37 14.16
CA LYS A 245 -10.25 3.56 14.78
C LYS A 245 -8.92 3.29 15.51
N THR A 246 -8.85 2.17 16.24
CA THR A 246 -7.63 1.76 16.94
C THR A 246 -6.55 1.34 15.94
N GLY A 247 -6.91 0.55 14.93
CA GLY A 247 -5.99 0.14 13.87
C GLY A 247 -5.38 1.32 13.13
N HIS A 248 -6.16 2.31 12.75
CA HIS A 248 -5.63 3.52 12.08
C HIS A 248 -4.69 4.32 12.98
N ARG A 249 -4.99 4.44 14.28
CA ARG A 249 -4.08 5.12 15.21
C ARG A 249 -2.74 4.39 15.31
N LEU A 250 -2.76 3.07 15.43
CA LEU A 250 -1.55 2.26 15.52
C LEU A 250 -0.70 2.33 14.25
N ILE A 251 -1.35 2.31 13.07
CA ILE A 251 -0.66 2.52 11.77
C ILE A 251 0.03 3.89 11.78
N MET A 252 -0.68 4.93 12.19
CA MET A 252 -0.11 6.28 12.26
C MET A 252 1.09 6.36 13.22
N GLU A 253 0.96 5.80 14.44
CA GLU A 253 2.03 5.78 15.44
C GLU A 253 3.27 5.06 14.90
N PHE A 254 3.09 3.87 14.31
CA PHE A 254 4.18 3.11 13.71
C PHE A 254 4.89 3.86 12.58
N ILE A 255 4.14 4.48 11.68
CA ILE A 255 4.75 5.29 10.61
C ILE A 255 5.51 6.47 11.21
N HIS A 256 4.91 7.19 12.15
CA HIS A 256 5.53 8.36 12.80
C HIS A 256 6.86 8.00 13.50
N GLU A 257 6.95 6.84 14.13
CA GLU A 257 8.18 6.36 14.81
C GLU A 257 9.29 5.98 13.82
N ASN A 258 8.95 5.76 12.54
CA ASN A 258 9.89 5.36 11.48
C ASN A 258 10.16 6.50 10.46
N LEU A 259 9.72 7.72 10.72
CA LEU A 259 10.06 8.90 9.93
C LEU A 259 11.42 9.45 10.33
#